data_e8f513eee88c65250cb33ac5a8a0d905
#
_entry.id   e8f513eee88c65250cb33ac5a8a0d905
#
_cell.length_a   1.000
_cell.length_b   1.000
_cell.length_c   1.000
_cell.angle_alpha   90.00
_cell.angle_beta   90.00
_cell.angle_gamma   90.00
#
_symmetry.space_group_name_H-M   'P 1'
#
loop_
_entity.id
_entity.type
_entity.pdbx_description
1 polymer ?
#
loop_
_entity_poly.entity_id
_entity_poly.type
_entity_poly.pdbx_seq_one_letter_code
_entity_poly.pdbx_strand_id
1 'polypeptide(L)'
;MARIKGGLNARKRHNRTLKLAKGYRGARSKQYRVAKQSVMRALTSSYAGRKQRKRQMRQLWIARINAAARMNGLSYSKFMHGLKVANIEMNRKMLAEMAVNDAEGFATLAEAAKAALA
;
A
#
# COMPACT_ATOMS: atom_id res chain seq x y z
N MET A 1 -35.81 -32.69 33.33
CA MET A 1 -35.45 -31.93 32.10
C MET A 1 -33.94 -31.83 31.99
N ALA A 2 -33.40 -32.10 30.80
CA ALA A 2 -31.96 -31.91 30.55
C ALA A 2 -31.61 -30.43 30.46
N ARG A 3 -30.65 -29.97 31.25
CA ARG A 3 -30.18 -28.57 31.23
C ARG A 3 -29.00 -28.41 30.28
N ILE A 4 -29.14 -27.60 29.24
CA ILE A 4 -28.05 -27.27 28.33
C ILE A 4 -27.26 -26.11 28.90
N LYS A 5 -25.95 -26.31 29.09
CA LYS A 5 -25.03 -25.25 29.53
C LYS A 5 -24.28 -24.68 28.33
N GLY A 6 -24.58 -23.43 27.96
CA GLY A 6 -23.97 -22.74 26.82
C GLY A 6 -22.58 -22.14 27.07
N GLY A 7 -22.04 -22.22 28.27
CA GLY A 7 -20.81 -21.56 28.67
C GLY A 7 -19.57 -21.96 27.88
N LEU A 8 -19.46 -23.20 27.44
CA LEU A 8 -18.34 -23.68 26.62
C LEU A 8 -18.24 -22.97 25.27
N ASN A 9 -19.38 -22.80 24.61
CA ASN A 9 -19.44 -22.11 23.29
C ASN A 9 -19.12 -20.63 23.41
N ALA A 10 -19.63 -19.96 24.46
CA ALA A 10 -19.31 -18.59 24.75
C ALA A 10 -17.81 -18.41 25.01
N ARG A 11 -17.20 -19.30 25.82
CA ARG A 11 -15.76 -19.27 26.11
C ARG A 11 -14.90 -19.47 24.87
N LYS A 12 -15.24 -20.42 24.00
CA LYS A 12 -14.55 -20.63 22.72
C LYS A 12 -14.58 -19.38 21.85
N ARG A 13 -15.72 -18.72 21.74
CA ARG A 13 -15.91 -17.49 20.99
C ARG A 13 -15.09 -16.35 21.56
N HIS A 14 -15.08 -16.18 22.89
CA HIS A 14 -14.29 -15.17 23.59
C HIS A 14 -12.79 -15.41 23.39
N ASN A 15 -12.33 -16.65 23.47
CA ASN A 15 -10.93 -17.01 23.29
C ASN A 15 -10.41 -16.71 21.88
N ARG A 16 -11.23 -16.82 20.84
CA ARG A 16 -10.83 -16.42 19.47
C ARG A 16 -10.46 -14.93 19.41
N THR A 17 -11.30 -14.08 20.01
CA THR A 17 -11.03 -12.63 20.05
C THR A 17 -9.81 -12.31 20.90
N LEU A 18 -9.66 -12.96 22.06
CA LEU A 18 -8.50 -12.74 22.93
C LEU A 18 -7.18 -13.22 22.32
N LYS A 19 -7.20 -14.24 21.46
CA LYS A 19 -6.02 -14.65 20.69
C LYS A 19 -5.56 -13.55 19.74
N LEU A 20 -6.49 -12.87 19.08
CA LEU A 20 -6.19 -11.75 18.17
C LEU A 20 -5.71 -10.51 18.95
N ALA A 21 -6.10 -10.37 20.21
CA ALA A 21 -5.70 -9.28 21.08
C ALA A 21 -4.38 -9.52 21.84
N LYS A 22 -3.69 -10.63 21.61
CA LYS A 22 -2.40 -10.91 22.24
C LYS A 22 -1.39 -9.80 21.92
N GLY A 23 -0.67 -9.36 22.95
CA GLY A 23 0.30 -8.28 22.83
C GLY A 23 -0.28 -6.87 23.01
N TYR A 24 -1.59 -6.72 23.15
CA TYR A 24 -2.20 -5.43 23.46
C TYR A 24 -1.94 -5.04 24.92
N ARG A 25 -1.91 -3.75 25.19
CA ARG A 25 -1.58 -3.22 26.50
C ARG A 25 -2.79 -3.24 27.46
N GLY A 26 -2.52 -3.59 28.71
CA GLY A 26 -3.49 -3.53 29.80
C GLY A 26 -4.70 -4.44 29.57
N ALA A 27 -5.88 -3.94 29.90
CA ALA A 27 -7.14 -4.68 29.81
C ALA A 27 -7.52 -5.08 28.36
N ARG A 28 -6.99 -4.43 27.35
CA ARG A 28 -7.24 -4.76 25.93
C ARG A 28 -6.80 -6.16 25.54
N SER A 29 -5.82 -6.73 26.23
CA SER A 29 -5.36 -8.10 26.00
C SER A 29 -6.06 -9.16 26.86
N LYS A 30 -6.77 -8.74 27.91
CA LYS A 30 -7.29 -9.65 28.95
C LYS A 30 -8.80 -9.62 29.07
N GLN A 31 -9.43 -8.46 29.05
CA GLN A 31 -10.89 -8.32 29.17
C GLN A 31 -11.56 -8.40 27.81
N TYR A 32 -12.46 -9.37 27.64
CA TYR A 32 -13.13 -9.63 26.36
C TYR A 32 -13.83 -8.41 25.77
N ARG A 33 -14.58 -7.65 26.57
CA ARG A 33 -15.33 -6.47 26.09
C ARG A 33 -14.41 -5.43 25.43
N VAL A 34 -13.33 -5.10 26.12
CA VAL A 34 -12.34 -4.13 25.62
C VAL A 34 -11.50 -4.71 24.49
N ALA A 35 -11.11 -5.98 24.61
CA ALA A 35 -10.38 -6.69 23.56
C ALA A 35 -11.17 -6.76 22.25
N LYS A 36 -12.46 -7.07 22.31
CA LYS A 36 -13.34 -7.11 21.14
C LYS A 36 -13.37 -5.77 20.40
N GLN A 37 -13.56 -4.67 21.12
CA GLN A 37 -13.56 -3.33 20.50
C GLN A 37 -12.21 -3.01 19.85
N SER A 38 -11.11 -3.31 20.52
CA SER A 38 -9.77 -3.07 20.01
C SER A 38 -9.46 -3.91 18.76
N VAL A 39 -9.87 -5.18 18.75
CA VAL A 39 -9.69 -6.07 17.59
C VAL A 39 -10.54 -5.62 16.41
N MET A 40 -11.81 -5.24 16.62
CA MET A 40 -12.65 -4.71 15.55
C MET A 40 -12.02 -3.46 14.92
N ARG A 41 -11.48 -2.54 15.75
CA ARG A 41 -10.81 -1.35 15.26
C ARG A 41 -9.52 -1.68 14.50
N ALA A 42 -8.75 -2.64 14.98
CA ALA A 42 -7.54 -3.11 14.30
C ALA A 42 -7.84 -3.67 12.91
N LEU A 43 -8.87 -4.50 12.77
CA LEU A 43 -9.26 -5.09 11.49
C LEU A 43 -9.80 -4.06 10.50
N THR A 44 -10.63 -3.13 10.94
CA THR A 44 -11.13 -2.03 10.08
C THR A 44 -10.01 -1.11 9.63
N SER A 45 -9.09 -0.75 10.53
CA SER A 45 -7.90 0.05 10.20
C SER A 45 -6.96 -0.68 9.24
N SER A 46 -6.79 -1.97 9.41
CA SER A 46 -6.00 -2.83 8.52
C SER A 46 -6.58 -2.85 7.09
N TYR A 47 -7.90 -2.95 6.95
CA TYR A 47 -8.56 -2.88 5.65
C TYR A 47 -8.34 -1.54 4.95
N ALA A 48 -8.57 -0.45 5.66
CA ALA A 48 -8.34 0.90 5.15
C ALA A 48 -6.85 1.13 4.82
N GLY A 49 -5.95 0.67 5.70
CA GLY A 49 -4.50 0.80 5.54
C GLY A 49 -3.97 0.07 4.30
N ARG A 50 -4.45 -1.12 4.00
CA ARG A 50 -4.07 -1.84 2.76
C ARG A 50 -4.45 -1.08 1.50
N LYS A 51 -5.62 -0.42 1.49
CA LYS A 51 -6.04 0.44 0.36
C LYS A 51 -5.20 1.71 0.27
N GLN A 52 -4.92 2.34 1.41
CA GLN A 52 -4.06 3.53 1.48
C GLN A 52 -2.64 3.23 1.03
N ARG A 53 -2.09 2.07 1.39
CA ARG A 53 -0.73 1.66 1.01
C ARG A 53 -0.53 1.67 -0.51
N LYS A 54 -1.51 1.18 -1.27
CA LYS A 54 -1.46 1.20 -2.74
C LYS A 54 -1.37 2.63 -3.28
N ARG A 55 -2.16 3.54 -2.71
CA ARG A 55 -2.16 4.97 -3.10
C ARG A 55 -0.84 5.65 -2.73
N GLN A 56 -0.33 5.39 -1.53
CA GLN A 56 0.93 5.95 -1.04
C GLN A 56 2.13 5.49 -1.89
N MET A 57 2.18 4.20 -2.22
CA MET A 57 3.22 3.68 -3.11
C MET A 57 3.17 4.32 -4.50
N ARG A 58 1.97 4.49 -5.07
CA ARG A 58 1.81 5.17 -6.35
C ARG A 58 2.26 6.65 -6.28
N GLN A 59 1.93 7.36 -5.21
CA GLN A 59 2.41 8.74 -5.00
C GLN A 59 3.93 8.80 -4.93
N LEU A 60 4.55 7.87 -4.21
CA LEU A 60 6.01 7.78 -4.12
C LEU A 60 6.66 7.53 -5.49
N TRP A 61 6.13 6.60 -6.27
CA TRP A 61 6.65 6.34 -7.62
C TRP A 61 6.51 7.57 -8.53
N ILE A 62 5.37 8.24 -8.49
CA ILE A 62 5.16 9.47 -9.27
C ILE A 62 6.15 10.56 -8.85
N ALA A 63 6.42 10.74 -7.56
CA ALA A 63 7.40 11.70 -7.08
C ALA A 63 8.82 11.40 -7.60
N ARG A 64 9.24 10.14 -7.54
CA ARG A 64 10.56 9.70 -8.05
C ARG A 64 10.69 9.89 -9.55
N ILE A 65 9.68 9.47 -10.33
CA ILE A 65 9.65 9.64 -11.79
C ILE A 65 9.69 11.14 -12.15
N ASN A 66 8.90 11.96 -11.44
CA ASN A 66 8.86 13.39 -11.70
C ASN A 66 10.22 14.08 -11.44
N ALA A 67 10.89 13.70 -10.35
CA ALA A 67 12.23 14.22 -10.06
C ALA A 67 13.23 13.87 -11.18
N ALA A 68 13.28 12.60 -11.58
CA ALA A 68 14.16 12.13 -12.65
C ALA A 68 13.79 12.73 -14.02
N ALA A 69 12.51 12.88 -14.33
CA ALA A 69 12.07 13.53 -15.56
C ALA A 69 12.49 14.99 -15.62
N ARG A 70 12.37 15.72 -14.50
CA ARG A 70 12.82 17.12 -14.41
C ARG A 70 14.33 17.27 -14.58
N MET A 71 15.12 16.36 -14.05
CA MET A 71 16.57 16.33 -14.28
C MET A 71 16.90 16.16 -15.75
N ASN A 72 16.06 15.49 -16.52
CA ASN A 72 16.17 15.32 -17.98
C ASN A 72 15.39 16.39 -18.79
N GLY A 73 14.92 17.45 -18.14
CA GLY A 73 14.25 18.57 -18.81
C GLY A 73 12.80 18.34 -19.22
N LEU A 74 12.13 17.32 -18.66
CA LEU A 74 10.72 17.03 -18.91
C LEU A 74 9.88 17.18 -17.65
N SER A 75 8.61 17.57 -17.79
CA SER A 75 7.63 17.40 -16.72
C SER A 75 7.11 15.97 -16.71
N TYR A 76 6.60 15.52 -15.55
CA TYR A 76 6.01 14.18 -15.41
C TYR A 76 4.95 13.88 -16.48
N SER A 77 4.05 14.84 -16.73
CA SER A 77 2.97 14.66 -17.70
C SER A 77 3.49 14.51 -19.13
N LYS A 78 4.47 15.33 -19.53
CA LYS A 78 5.11 15.23 -20.84
C LYS A 78 5.88 13.94 -20.99
N PHE A 79 6.63 13.52 -19.97
CA PHE A 79 7.34 12.23 -19.96
C PHE A 79 6.40 11.05 -20.16
N MET A 80 5.34 10.96 -19.34
CA MET A 80 4.36 9.88 -19.45
C MET A 80 3.60 9.89 -20.77
N HIS A 81 3.30 11.07 -21.31
CA HIS A 81 2.68 11.19 -22.63
C HIS A 81 3.61 10.76 -23.74
N GLY A 82 4.88 11.19 -23.67
CA GLY A 82 5.90 10.79 -24.63
C GLY A 82 6.13 9.28 -24.68
N LEU A 83 6.20 8.62 -23.52
CA LEU A 83 6.30 7.16 -23.46
C LEU A 83 5.08 6.46 -24.12
N LYS A 84 3.89 7.02 -23.90
CA LYS A 84 2.67 6.48 -24.52
C LYS A 84 2.67 6.64 -26.03
N VAL A 85 3.11 7.78 -26.54
CA VAL A 85 3.24 8.02 -28.00
C VAL A 85 4.32 7.14 -28.61
N ALA A 86 5.41 6.89 -27.89
CA ALA A 86 6.48 5.98 -28.30
C ALA A 86 6.11 4.48 -28.19
N ASN A 87 4.87 4.16 -27.76
CA ASN A 87 4.40 2.79 -27.49
C ASN A 87 5.27 2.02 -26.49
N ILE A 88 5.87 2.72 -25.53
CA ILE A 88 6.66 2.10 -24.46
C ILE A 88 5.74 1.87 -23.26
N GLU A 89 5.35 0.61 -23.04
CA GLU A 89 4.50 0.21 -21.92
C GLU A 89 5.34 -0.22 -20.73
N MET A 90 5.55 0.71 -19.79
CA MET A 90 6.20 0.41 -18.51
C MET A 90 5.34 0.90 -17.36
N ASN A 91 5.24 0.06 -16.31
CA ASN A 91 4.51 0.47 -15.12
C ASN A 91 5.32 1.46 -14.27
N ARG A 92 4.62 2.25 -13.46
CA ARG A 92 5.25 3.29 -12.63
C ARG A 92 6.23 2.76 -11.60
N LYS A 93 6.05 1.53 -11.13
CA LYS A 93 6.97 0.89 -10.20
C LYS A 93 8.34 0.67 -10.86
N MET A 94 8.36 0.12 -12.06
CA MET A 94 9.61 -0.10 -12.82
C MET A 94 10.28 1.22 -13.19
N LEU A 95 9.52 2.22 -13.66
CA LEU A 95 10.05 3.54 -13.96
C LEU A 95 10.66 4.22 -12.72
N ALA A 96 10.02 4.09 -11.57
CA ALA A 96 10.54 4.62 -10.32
C ALA A 96 11.79 3.89 -9.82
N GLU A 97 11.88 2.59 -10.07
CA GLU A 97 13.06 1.77 -9.78
C GLU A 97 14.25 2.22 -10.63
N MET A 98 14.06 2.37 -11.94
CA MET A 98 15.08 2.90 -12.87
C MET A 98 15.49 4.33 -12.50
N ALA A 99 14.56 5.17 -12.10
CA ALA A 99 14.85 6.54 -11.69
C ALA A 99 15.85 6.64 -10.53
N VAL A 100 15.89 5.62 -9.67
CA VAL A 100 16.78 5.58 -8.49
C VAL A 100 18.07 4.80 -8.76
N ASN A 101 17.96 3.65 -9.40
CA ASN A 101 19.04 2.67 -9.52
C ASN A 101 19.74 2.68 -10.87
N ASP A 102 19.06 3.17 -11.93
CA ASP A 102 19.57 3.20 -13.31
C ASP A 102 19.26 4.55 -13.99
N ALA A 103 20.03 5.55 -13.64
CA ALA A 103 19.86 6.90 -14.19
C ALA A 103 20.13 6.97 -15.69
N GLU A 104 21.05 6.17 -16.21
CA GLU A 104 21.39 6.14 -17.64
C GLU A 104 20.24 5.52 -18.47
N GLY A 105 19.70 4.39 -18.00
CA GLY A 105 18.51 3.79 -18.61
C GLY A 105 17.31 4.70 -18.57
N PHE A 106 17.11 5.46 -17.48
CA PHE A 106 16.05 6.45 -17.40
C PHE A 106 16.26 7.63 -18.38
N ALA A 107 17.50 8.08 -18.55
CA ALA A 107 17.82 9.13 -19.52
C ALA A 107 17.51 8.71 -20.96
N THR A 108 17.82 7.47 -21.35
CA THR A 108 17.45 6.94 -22.68
C THR A 108 15.93 6.91 -22.90
N LEU A 109 15.15 6.55 -21.88
CA LEU A 109 13.69 6.64 -21.95
C LEU A 109 13.19 8.09 -22.07
N ALA A 110 13.84 9.02 -21.38
CA ALA A 110 13.49 10.44 -21.47
C ALA A 110 13.79 11.00 -22.86
N GLU A 111 14.87 10.60 -23.49
CA GLU A 111 15.19 10.98 -24.88
C GLU A 111 14.20 10.39 -25.87
N ALA A 112 13.83 9.13 -25.72
CA ALA A 112 12.79 8.49 -26.54
C ALA A 112 11.44 9.21 -26.40
N ALA A 113 11.08 9.62 -25.17
CA ALA A 113 9.88 10.39 -24.92
C ALA A 113 9.93 11.79 -25.56
N LYS A 114 11.08 12.46 -25.54
CA LYS A 114 11.28 13.77 -26.23
C LYS A 114 11.15 13.61 -27.73
N ALA A 115 11.79 12.60 -28.31
CA ALA A 115 11.75 12.34 -29.75
C ALA A 115 10.31 12.06 -30.23
N ALA A 116 9.52 11.34 -29.44
CA ALA A 116 8.11 11.05 -29.74
C ALA A 116 7.19 12.28 -29.63
N LEU A 117 7.58 13.31 -28.88
CA LEU A 117 6.82 14.56 -28.72
C LEU A 117 7.25 15.68 -29.69
N ALA A 118 8.37 15.50 -30.35
CA ALA A 118 8.83 16.40 -31.38
C ALA A 118 8.07 16.15 -32.68
#